data_f99aa58edf878346735eafba1dc338d9
#
_entry.id   f99aa58edf878346735eafba1dc338d9
#
_cell.length_a   1.000
_cell.length_b   1.000
_cell.length_c   1.000
_cell.angle_alpha   90.00
_cell.angle_beta   90.00
_cell.angle_gamma   90.00
#
_symmetry.space_group_name_H-M   'P 1'
#
loop_
_entity.id
_entity.type
_entity.pdbx_description
1 polymer ?
#
loop_
_entity_poly.entity_id
_entity_poly.type
_entity_poly.pdbx_seq_one_letter_code
_entity_poly.pdbx_strand_id
1 'polypeptide(L)'
;MAKLVAAIFIASVFSSYSLAKSNEEKAQAVIDTRQGLLKVVGLYMHPMVGMVKGKIEYDATVVEKNAEKIAQLAVMLPDVFAADVRTSGLSSGSLDAAWEDRKDFIEKSRILSLRAQALSDSAKESKTMPMKKFGAMGKACKNCHRSYRKK
;
A
#
# COMPACT_ATOMS: atom_id res chain seq x y z
N MET A 1 49.64 -12.46 26.08
CA MET A 1 48.19 -12.45 26.42
C MET A 1 47.47 -11.24 25.87
N ALA A 2 48.04 -10.04 25.79
CA ALA A 2 47.36 -8.85 25.26
C ALA A 2 46.95 -8.89 23.76
N LYS A 3 47.69 -9.58 22.90
CA LYS A 3 47.38 -9.71 21.45
C LYS A 3 46.17 -10.61 21.13
N LEU A 4 45.84 -11.58 22.01
CA LEU A 4 44.70 -12.50 21.81
C LEU A 4 43.37 -11.83 22.15
N VAL A 5 43.35 -10.92 23.13
CA VAL A 5 42.15 -10.19 23.55
C VAL A 5 41.72 -9.17 22.48
N ALA A 6 42.65 -8.52 21.79
CA ALA A 6 42.34 -7.56 20.73
C ALA A 6 41.67 -8.23 19.49
N ALA A 7 42.09 -9.44 19.13
CA ALA A 7 41.55 -10.18 18.01
C ALA A 7 40.08 -10.64 18.25
N ILE A 8 39.71 -11.01 19.48
CA ILE A 8 38.34 -11.42 19.85
C ILE A 8 37.40 -10.22 19.82
N PHE A 9 37.85 -9.03 20.23
CA PHE A 9 37.00 -7.81 20.21
C PHE A 9 36.66 -7.34 18.79
N ILE A 10 37.61 -7.44 17.84
CA ILE A 10 37.38 -7.06 16.43
C ILE A 10 36.40 -8.03 15.76
N ALA A 11 36.48 -9.34 16.01
CA ALA A 11 35.55 -10.32 15.44
C ALA A 11 34.10 -10.14 15.89
N SER A 12 33.87 -9.75 17.15
CA SER A 12 32.51 -9.51 17.69
C SER A 12 31.83 -8.27 17.09
N VAL A 13 32.58 -7.22 16.75
CA VAL A 13 32.03 -6.00 16.13
C VAL A 13 31.61 -6.26 14.68
N PHE A 14 32.37 -7.02 13.91
CA PHE A 14 32.02 -7.38 12.53
C PHE A 14 30.76 -8.25 12.45
N SER A 15 30.57 -9.18 13.39
CA SER A 15 29.37 -10.04 13.42
C SER A 15 28.09 -9.24 13.69
N SER A 16 28.13 -8.27 14.59
CA SER A 16 26.99 -7.40 14.91
C SER A 16 26.60 -6.48 13.75
N TYR A 17 27.60 -5.98 13.02
CA TYR A 17 27.36 -5.11 11.86
C TYR A 17 26.69 -5.86 10.69
N SER A 18 27.09 -7.09 10.44
CA SER A 18 26.49 -7.94 9.40
C SER A 18 25.02 -8.29 9.68
N LEU A 19 24.69 -8.57 10.95
CA LEU A 19 23.31 -8.85 11.38
C LEU A 19 22.40 -7.63 11.27
N ALA A 20 22.89 -6.46 11.67
CA ALA A 20 22.15 -5.20 11.58
C ALA A 20 21.81 -4.86 10.13
N LYS A 21 22.78 -4.97 9.21
CA LYS A 21 22.57 -4.75 7.78
C LYS A 21 21.54 -5.72 7.18
N SER A 22 21.58 -7.01 7.54
CA SER A 22 20.59 -8.00 7.08
C SER A 22 19.17 -7.67 7.56
N ASN A 23 19.01 -7.14 8.77
CA ASN A 23 17.70 -6.75 9.30
C ASN A 23 17.15 -5.49 8.60
N GLU A 24 17.99 -4.53 8.29
CA GLU A 24 17.63 -3.33 7.53
C GLU A 24 17.18 -3.67 6.11
N GLU A 25 17.91 -4.55 5.42
CA GLU A 25 17.54 -5.02 4.08
C GLU A 25 16.17 -5.73 4.09
N LYS A 26 15.89 -6.56 5.09
CA LYS A 26 14.57 -7.20 5.26
C LYS A 26 13.47 -6.18 5.51
N ALA A 27 13.71 -5.20 6.37
CA ALA A 27 12.75 -4.15 6.65
C ALA A 27 12.47 -3.30 5.40
N GLN A 28 13.50 -2.96 4.62
CA GLN A 28 13.36 -2.25 3.35
C GLN A 28 12.50 -3.05 2.35
N ALA A 29 12.75 -4.35 2.19
CA ALA A 29 11.96 -5.21 1.31
C ALA A 29 10.47 -5.23 1.69
N VAL A 30 10.15 -5.23 2.98
CA VAL A 30 8.78 -5.11 3.48
C VAL A 30 8.17 -3.76 3.08
N ILE A 31 8.91 -2.66 3.23
CA ILE A 31 8.46 -1.31 2.84
C ILE A 31 8.23 -1.24 1.33
N ASP A 32 9.16 -1.76 0.55
CA ASP A 32 9.09 -1.76 -0.91
C ASP A 32 7.88 -2.56 -1.43
N THR A 33 7.58 -3.68 -0.80
CA THR A 33 6.40 -4.51 -1.11
C THR A 33 5.10 -3.72 -0.90
N ARG A 34 4.96 -3.01 0.23
CA ARG A 34 3.79 -2.15 0.51
C ARG A 34 3.66 -1.03 -0.50
N GLN A 35 4.75 -0.32 -0.74
CA GLN A 35 4.77 0.79 -1.68
C GLN A 35 4.51 0.31 -3.12
N GLY A 36 5.04 -0.85 -3.49
CA GLY A 36 4.81 -1.49 -4.77
C GLY A 36 3.34 -1.77 -5.01
N LEU A 37 2.66 -2.43 -4.05
CA LEU A 37 1.22 -2.71 -4.14
C LEU A 37 0.41 -1.41 -4.28
N LEU A 38 0.70 -0.38 -3.50
CA LEU A 38 0.01 0.90 -3.57
C LEU A 38 0.29 1.66 -4.88
N LYS A 39 1.49 1.53 -5.45
CA LYS A 39 1.80 2.06 -6.79
C LYS A 39 0.96 1.37 -7.87
N VAL A 40 0.76 0.06 -7.76
CA VAL A 40 -0.10 -0.70 -8.69
C VAL A 40 -1.57 -0.27 -8.57
N VAL A 41 -2.07 -0.02 -7.35
CA VAL A 41 -3.40 0.60 -7.16
C VAL A 41 -3.49 1.95 -7.89
N GLY A 42 -2.45 2.78 -7.78
CA GLY A 42 -2.36 4.06 -8.51
C GLY A 42 -2.36 3.87 -10.03
N LEU A 43 -1.65 2.87 -10.55
CA LEU A 43 -1.63 2.55 -11.97
C LEU A 43 -3.03 2.32 -12.54
N TYR A 44 -3.88 1.55 -11.85
CA TYR A 44 -5.26 1.29 -12.26
C TYR A 44 -6.18 2.49 -12.02
N MET A 45 -5.90 3.33 -11.04
CA MET A 45 -6.70 4.52 -10.74
C MET A 45 -6.50 5.65 -11.77
N HIS A 46 -5.28 5.85 -12.28
CA HIS A 46 -4.92 7.00 -13.13
C HIS A 46 -5.76 7.12 -14.40
N PRO A 47 -6.01 6.08 -15.21
CA PRO A 47 -6.87 6.18 -16.40
C PRO A 47 -8.28 6.64 -16.06
N MET A 48 -8.88 6.11 -14.99
CA MET A 48 -10.23 6.49 -14.56
C MET A 48 -10.30 7.96 -14.13
N VAL A 49 -9.26 8.47 -13.44
CA VAL A 49 -9.15 9.90 -13.13
C VAL A 49 -9.01 10.74 -14.41
N GLY A 50 -8.28 10.24 -15.42
CA GLY A 50 -8.16 10.88 -16.73
C GLY A 50 -9.50 11.01 -17.43
N MET A 51 -10.31 9.96 -17.41
CA MET A 51 -11.68 9.94 -17.98
C MET A 51 -12.60 10.93 -17.25
N VAL A 52 -12.58 10.95 -15.91
CA VAL A 52 -13.38 11.90 -15.11
C VAL A 52 -13.01 13.35 -15.39
N LYS A 53 -11.72 13.63 -15.68
CA LYS A 53 -11.22 14.97 -16.04
C LYS A 53 -11.40 15.33 -17.52
N GLY A 54 -12.00 14.45 -18.32
CA GLY A 54 -12.17 14.64 -19.77
C GLY A 54 -10.85 14.65 -20.56
N LYS A 55 -9.77 14.12 -20.00
CA LYS A 55 -8.44 14.00 -20.65
C LYS A 55 -8.32 12.72 -21.49
N ILE A 56 -9.13 11.74 -21.19
CA ILE A 56 -9.22 10.43 -21.84
C ILE A 56 -10.70 10.17 -22.09
N GLU A 57 -11.03 9.62 -23.26
CA GLU A 57 -12.38 9.18 -23.58
C GLU A 57 -12.84 8.07 -22.62
N TYR A 58 -14.13 8.05 -22.33
CA TYR A 58 -14.69 7.03 -21.45
C TYR A 58 -14.67 5.66 -22.11
N ASP A 59 -14.10 4.69 -21.42
CA ASP A 59 -14.09 3.27 -21.79
C ASP A 59 -14.62 2.43 -20.62
N ALA A 60 -15.81 1.87 -20.80
CA ALA A 60 -16.48 1.04 -19.80
C ALA A 60 -15.64 -0.18 -19.40
N THR A 61 -14.98 -0.83 -20.36
CA THR A 61 -14.16 -2.02 -20.15
C THR A 61 -12.91 -1.70 -19.31
N VAL A 62 -12.28 -0.56 -19.56
CA VAL A 62 -11.13 -0.10 -18.77
C VAL A 62 -11.58 0.22 -17.34
N VAL A 63 -12.72 0.89 -17.16
CA VAL A 63 -13.23 1.20 -15.81
C VAL A 63 -13.60 -0.08 -15.06
N GLU A 64 -14.31 -1.00 -15.71
CA GLU A 64 -14.66 -2.31 -15.13
C GLU A 64 -13.42 -3.05 -14.63
N LYS A 65 -12.49 -3.34 -15.54
CA LYS A 65 -11.28 -4.12 -15.23
C LYS A 65 -10.36 -3.44 -14.21
N ASN A 66 -10.19 -2.12 -14.32
CA ASN A 66 -9.33 -1.39 -13.37
C ASN A 66 -9.95 -1.33 -11.98
N ALA A 67 -11.25 -1.12 -11.87
CA ALA A 67 -11.93 -1.12 -10.59
C ALA A 67 -11.91 -2.52 -9.94
N GLU A 68 -12.11 -3.59 -10.72
CA GLU A 68 -11.96 -4.97 -10.24
C GLU A 68 -10.54 -5.25 -9.70
N LYS A 69 -9.50 -4.84 -10.42
CA LYS A 69 -8.10 -4.95 -9.96
C LYS A 69 -7.85 -4.21 -8.65
N ILE A 70 -8.40 -3.00 -8.52
CA ILE A 70 -8.30 -2.25 -7.25
C ILE A 70 -9.02 -3.00 -6.13
N ALA A 71 -10.18 -3.62 -6.38
CA ALA A 71 -10.89 -4.42 -5.38
C ALA A 71 -10.05 -5.60 -4.90
N GLN A 72 -9.40 -6.32 -5.83
CA GLN A 72 -8.50 -7.45 -5.54
C GLN A 72 -7.25 -7.00 -4.75
N LEU A 73 -6.64 -5.89 -5.13
CA LEU A 73 -5.46 -5.36 -4.44
C LEU A 73 -5.79 -4.84 -3.03
N ALA A 74 -6.99 -4.28 -2.85
CA ALA A 74 -7.40 -3.74 -1.56
C ALA A 74 -7.48 -4.81 -0.47
N VAL A 75 -7.91 -6.05 -0.78
CA VAL A 75 -7.95 -7.14 0.20
C VAL A 75 -6.56 -7.64 0.61
N MET A 76 -5.52 -7.35 -0.17
CA MET A 76 -4.13 -7.70 0.13
C MET A 76 -3.44 -6.69 1.07
N LEU A 77 -4.04 -5.49 1.26
CA LEU A 77 -3.43 -4.46 2.10
C LEU A 77 -3.17 -4.92 3.53
N PRO A 78 -4.09 -5.62 4.22
CA PRO A 78 -3.80 -6.16 5.54
C PRO A 78 -2.57 -7.06 5.57
N ASP A 79 -2.36 -7.89 4.58
CA ASP A 79 -1.25 -8.86 4.55
C ASP A 79 0.10 -8.16 4.38
N VAL A 80 0.22 -7.22 3.43
CA VAL A 80 1.47 -6.48 3.22
C VAL A 80 1.77 -5.50 4.36
N PHE A 81 0.80 -5.17 5.22
CA PHE A 81 0.95 -4.41 6.45
C PHE A 81 1.03 -5.30 7.71
N ALA A 82 1.10 -6.62 7.58
CA ALA A 82 1.19 -7.51 8.75
C ALA A 82 2.52 -7.35 9.49
N ALA A 83 3.65 -7.29 8.78
CA ALA A 83 4.95 -7.09 9.39
C ALA A 83 5.11 -5.65 9.89
N ASP A 84 5.43 -5.49 11.17
CA ASP A 84 5.76 -4.19 11.77
C ASP A 84 7.27 -3.95 11.71
N VAL A 85 7.68 -2.97 10.93
CA VAL A 85 9.10 -2.59 10.77
C VAL A 85 9.38 -1.17 11.27
N ARG A 86 8.51 -0.61 12.12
CA ARG A 86 8.65 0.76 12.67
C ARG A 86 9.96 0.95 13.44
N THR A 87 10.47 -0.08 14.09
CA THR A 87 11.74 -0.04 14.85
C THR A 87 12.98 -0.08 13.98
N SER A 88 12.87 -0.25 12.66
CA SER A 88 14.02 -0.28 11.75
C SER A 88 14.68 1.08 11.51
N GLY A 89 14.05 2.18 11.89
CA GLY A 89 14.48 3.54 11.58
C GLY A 89 14.23 3.98 10.14
N LEU A 90 13.74 3.10 9.27
CA LEU A 90 13.47 3.41 7.86
C LEU A 90 12.13 4.15 7.69
N SER A 91 12.10 5.08 6.74
CA SER A 91 10.88 5.82 6.41
C SER A 91 9.97 5.01 5.49
N SER A 92 8.77 4.66 5.94
CA SER A 92 7.79 3.89 5.16
C SER A 92 6.70 4.73 4.48
N GLY A 93 6.60 6.02 4.78
CA GLY A 93 5.48 6.88 4.36
C GLY A 93 4.15 6.55 5.04
N SER A 94 4.13 5.60 6.00
CA SER A 94 2.96 5.22 6.79
C SER A 94 3.03 5.80 8.19
N LEU A 95 1.86 6.17 8.75
CA LEU A 95 1.73 6.53 10.16
C LEU A 95 1.66 5.26 11.03
N ASP A 96 2.09 5.35 12.28
CA ASP A 96 2.10 4.26 13.25
C ASP A 96 0.69 3.70 13.51
N ALA A 97 -0.32 4.54 13.40
CA ALA A 97 -1.73 4.16 13.47
C ALA A 97 -2.12 2.99 12.54
N ALA A 98 -1.39 2.74 11.45
CA ALA A 98 -1.66 1.59 10.58
C ALA A 98 -1.48 0.23 11.29
N TRP A 99 -0.66 0.19 12.35
CA TRP A 99 -0.45 -0.99 13.19
C TRP A 99 -1.17 -0.90 14.53
N GLU A 100 -1.33 0.30 15.07
CA GLU A 100 -1.99 0.54 16.36
C GLU A 100 -3.50 0.37 16.26
N ASP A 101 -4.11 0.83 15.16
CA ASP A 101 -5.55 0.66 14.90
C ASP A 101 -5.81 -0.38 13.79
N ARG A 102 -5.29 -1.57 14.03
CA ARG A 102 -5.32 -2.67 13.06
C ARG A 102 -6.73 -3.02 12.58
N LYS A 103 -7.70 -3.00 13.49
CA LYS A 103 -9.10 -3.32 13.17
C LYS A 103 -9.71 -2.32 12.19
N ASP A 104 -9.51 -1.02 12.41
CA ASP A 104 -10.00 0.03 11.51
C ASP A 104 -9.24 0.02 10.18
N PHE A 105 -7.93 -0.27 10.19
CA PHE A 105 -7.14 -0.43 8.97
C PHE A 105 -7.71 -1.54 8.06
N ILE A 106 -7.99 -2.71 8.61
CA ILE A 106 -8.58 -3.85 7.90
C ILE A 106 -9.96 -3.47 7.36
N GLU A 107 -10.80 -2.81 8.17
CA GLU A 107 -12.14 -2.39 7.76
C GLU A 107 -12.08 -1.36 6.62
N LYS A 108 -11.17 -0.38 6.66
CA LYS A 108 -10.99 0.58 5.57
C LYS A 108 -10.52 -0.09 4.26
N SER A 109 -9.67 -1.11 4.36
CA SER A 109 -9.24 -1.92 3.21
C SER A 109 -10.44 -2.67 2.60
N ARG A 110 -11.26 -3.29 3.44
CA ARG A 110 -12.50 -3.98 3.04
C ARG A 110 -13.49 -3.02 2.38
N ILE A 111 -13.68 -1.83 2.94
CA ILE A 111 -14.56 -0.80 2.37
C ILE A 111 -14.05 -0.37 0.98
N LEU A 112 -12.74 -0.17 0.81
CA LEU A 112 -12.17 0.15 -0.51
C LEU A 112 -12.47 -0.96 -1.52
N SER A 113 -12.25 -2.22 -1.17
CA SER A 113 -12.57 -3.38 -2.02
C SER A 113 -14.03 -3.38 -2.46
N LEU A 114 -14.97 -3.24 -1.52
CA LEU A 114 -16.40 -3.21 -1.82
C LEU A 114 -16.80 -2.03 -2.72
N ARG A 115 -16.22 -0.84 -2.52
CA ARG A 115 -16.53 0.34 -3.34
C ARG A 115 -15.94 0.23 -4.74
N ALA A 116 -14.76 -0.37 -4.86
CA ALA A 116 -14.14 -0.64 -6.16
C ALA A 116 -14.94 -1.70 -6.93
N GLN A 117 -15.35 -2.79 -6.29
CA GLN A 117 -16.23 -3.80 -6.91
C GLN A 117 -17.54 -3.19 -7.38
N ALA A 118 -18.21 -2.37 -6.57
CA ALA A 118 -19.44 -1.69 -6.95
C ALA A 118 -19.27 -0.72 -8.14
N LEU A 119 -18.08 -0.14 -8.32
CA LEU A 119 -17.75 0.65 -9.51
C LEU A 119 -17.59 -0.27 -10.74
N SER A 120 -16.84 -1.37 -10.60
CA SER A 120 -16.66 -2.37 -11.65
C SER A 120 -18.02 -2.87 -12.18
N ASP A 121 -18.88 -3.31 -11.27
CA ASP A 121 -20.21 -3.83 -11.65
C ASP A 121 -21.07 -2.78 -12.35
N SER A 122 -21.03 -1.53 -11.88
CA SER A 122 -21.78 -0.44 -12.51
C SER A 122 -21.23 -0.05 -13.88
N ALA A 123 -19.94 -0.26 -14.16
CA ALA A 123 -19.31 0.11 -15.43
C ALA A 123 -19.76 -0.81 -16.57
N LYS A 124 -20.06 -2.09 -16.29
CA LYS A 124 -20.47 -3.10 -17.28
C LYS A 124 -21.62 -2.65 -18.17
N GLU A 125 -22.57 -1.91 -17.61
CA GLU A 125 -23.80 -1.50 -18.29
C GLU A 125 -23.86 0.02 -18.54
N SER A 126 -22.82 0.76 -18.15
CA SER A 126 -22.82 2.22 -18.24
C SER A 126 -22.19 2.73 -19.53
N LYS A 127 -22.88 3.67 -20.20
CA LYS A 127 -22.36 4.41 -21.36
C LYS A 127 -21.48 5.61 -20.96
N THR A 128 -21.45 5.96 -19.68
CA THR A 128 -20.67 7.07 -19.11
C THR A 128 -20.10 6.68 -17.75
N MET A 129 -19.12 7.43 -17.27
CA MET A 129 -18.53 7.17 -15.96
C MET A 129 -19.60 7.12 -14.85
N PRO A 130 -19.70 6.03 -14.07
CA PRO A 130 -20.61 5.92 -12.93
C PRO A 130 -20.13 6.82 -11.77
N MET A 131 -20.30 8.14 -11.88
CA MET A 131 -19.70 9.17 -11.03
C MET A 131 -19.97 8.96 -9.54
N LYS A 132 -21.17 8.53 -9.17
CA LYS A 132 -21.52 8.24 -7.76
C LYS A 132 -20.66 7.11 -7.17
N LYS A 133 -20.44 6.05 -7.95
CA LYS A 133 -19.61 4.89 -7.54
C LYS A 133 -18.13 5.25 -7.54
N PHE A 134 -17.65 5.94 -8.56
CA PHE A 134 -16.28 6.45 -8.63
C PHE A 134 -15.97 7.37 -7.44
N GLY A 135 -16.86 8.31 -7.14
CA GLY A 135 -16.72 9.20 -5.97
C GLY A 135 -16.71 8.46 -4.63
N ALA A 136 -17.53 7.40 -4.49
CA ALA A 136 -17.55 6.57 -3.29
C ALA A 136 -16.22 5.81 -3.09
N MET A 137 -15.64 5.24 -4.15
CA MET A 137 -14.32 4.62 -4.12
C MET A 137 -13.23 5.64 -3.78
N GLY A 138 -13.22 6.80 -4.42
CA GLY A 138 -12.26 7.88 -4.13
C GLY A 138 -12.35 8.39 -2.68
N LYS A 139 -13.56 8.44 -2.11
CA LYS A 139 -13.77 8.77 -0.68
C LYS A 139 -13.16 7.71 0.24
N ALA A 140 -13.25 6.43 -0.09
CA ALA A 140 -12.60 5.34 0.66
C ALA A 140 -11.08 5.52 0.68
N CYS A 141 -10.46 5.78 -0.49
CA CYS A 141 -9.03 6.08 -0.59
C CYS A 141 -8.62 7.28 0.29
N LYS A 142 -9.36 8.39 0.20
CA LYS A 142 -9.09 9.61 0.98
C LYS A 142 -9.21 9.36 2.48
N ASN A 143 -10.19 8.59 2.93
CA ASN A 143 -10.39 8.28 4.34
C ASN A 143 -9.24 7.46 4.91
N CYS A 144 -8.78 6.42 4.19
CA CYS A 144 -7.62 5.62 4.58
C CYS A 144 -6.34 6.47 4.63
N HIS A 145 -6.05 7.24 3.58
CA HIS A 145 -4.88 8.12 3.52
C HIS A 145 -4.84 9.16 4.64
N ARG A 146 -5.99 9.69 5.05
CA ARG A 146 -6.06 10.66 6.15
C ARG A 146 -5.65 10.06 7.49
N SER A 147 -5.95 8.77 7.72
CA SER A 147 -5.67 8.07 8.98
C SER A 147 -4.25 7.49 9.02
N TYR A 148 -3.70 7.05 7.87
CA TYR A 148 -2.56 6.13 7.85
C TYR A 148 -1.39 6.57 6.97
N ARG A 149 -1.51 7.64 6.19
CA ARG A 149 -0.44 8.13 5.30
C ARG A 149 0.21 9.40 5.88
N LYS A 150 1.55 9.42 5.94
CA LYS A 150 2.33 10.65 6.21
C LYS A 150 2.08 11.67 5.08
N LYS A 151 2.02 12.95 5.45
CA LYS A 151 1.88 14.08 4.50
C LYS A 151 3.22 14.42 3.89
#